data_6103415963f514cfbe061b91b456b413
#
_entry.id   6103415963f514cfbe061b91b456b413
#
_cell.length_a   1.000
_cell.length_b   1.000
_cell.length_c   1.000
_cell.angle_alpha   90.00
_cell.angle_beta   90.00
_cell.angle_gamma   90.00
#
_symmetry.space_group_name_H-M   'P 1'
#
loop_
_entity.id
_entity.type
_entity.pdbx_description
1 polymer ?
#
loop_
_entity_poly.entity_id
_entity_poly.type
_entity_poly.pdbx_seq_one_letter_code
_entity_poly.pdbx_strand_id
1 'polypeptide(L)'
;MKIEVQQNIINIVKSAYLKKQQKEAEAQRLLDSIDDYLLGELGITLPKEEEHLPQNTDKNNSYNLVNDNPLVKKGRLFLTNLSEVTGKRIDPDYYSIYYMEIIKSIEGSYYKTETIGKYCGFISGYAFSSNDYIGQSDCILITIKNILKNIITLEEKTFLPSQYYEMYPKFRVLENDLLIAMTGATIGKVGIYNSCEKSLLNQRNGIIRSKNLNTFYLMNLLNLDIYQKLILRNSVGGAQSNISGKEILKINIPIPPLEKQNEMATHISQIRSKANVLMQQGKETLEKAKQAVEQMILGN
;
A
#
# COMPACT_ATOMS: atom_id res chain seq x y z
N MET A 1 18.26 27.80 39.14
CA MET A 1 16.81 27.56 39.00
C MET A 1 16.28 26.90 40.26
N LYS A 2 15.20 27.41 40.86
CA LYS A 2 14.59 26.83 42.08
C LYS A 2 14.00 25.44 41.77
N ILE A 3 14.07 24.50 42.73
CA ILE A 3 13.56 23.12 42.59
C ILE A 3 12.09 23.09 42.13
N GLU A 4 11.28 24.01 42.63
CA GLU A 4 9.87 24.15 42.28
C GLU A 4 9.65 24.45 40.80
N VAL A 5 10.51 25.30 40.20
CA VAL A 5 10.47 25.62 38.75
C VAL A 5 10.88 24.39 37.92
N GLN A 6 11.89 23.64 38.38
CA GLN A 6 12.31 22.40 37.72
C GLN A 6 11.17 21.37 37.69
N GLN A 7 10.47 21.19 38.84
CA GLN A 7 9.35 20.27 38.93
C GLN A 7 8.18 20.68 38.03
N ASN A 8 7.91 21.99 37.94
CA ASN A 8 6.87 22.50 37.04
C ASN A 8 7.20 22.26 35.57
N ILE A 9 8.45 22.49 35.15
CA ILE A 9 8.93 22.20 33.80
C ILE A 9 8.74 20.69 33.48
N ILE A 10 9.14 19.81 34.38
CA ILE A 10 8.96 18.36 34.21
C ILE A 10 7.48 18.01 34.02
N ASN A 11 6.60 18.58 34.82
CA ASN A 11 5.16 18.32 34.74
C ASN A 11 4.56 18.79 33.40
N ILE A 12 4.93 19.99 32.93
CA ILE A 12 4.47 20.56 31.65
C ILE A 12 4.91 19.66 30.51
N VAL A 13 6.20 19.28 30.43
CA VAL A 13 6.74 18.45 29.37
C VAL A 13 6.10 17.06 29.38
N LYS A 14 6.03 16.43 30.56
CA LYS A 14 5.42 15.09 30.71
C LYS A 14 3.94 15.09 30.27
N SER A 15 3.17 16.10 30.69
CA SER A 15 1.77 16.23 30.29
C SER A 15 1.62 16.40 28.79
N ALA A 16 2.47 17.22 28.16
CA ALA A 16 2.45 17.46 26.72
C ALA A 16 2.80 16.19 25.91
N TYR A 17 3.80 15.43 26.37
CA TYR A 17 4.16 14.15 25.77
C TYR A 17 3.01 13.14 25.85
N LEU A 18 2.38 13.00 27.00
CA LEU A 18 1.23 12.10 27.17
C LEU A 18 0.08 12.47 26.26
N LYS A 19 -0.27 13.77 26.16
CA LYS A 19 -1.32 14.25 25.27
C LYS A 19 -0.98 13.99 23.79
N LYS A 20 0.29 14.19 23.39
CA LYS A 20 0.75 13.88 22.04
C LYS A 20 0.58 12.39 21.75
N GLN A 21 1.05 11.51 22.64
CA GLN A 21 0.93 10.06 22.48
C GLN A 21 -0.54 9.60 22.38
N GLN A 22 -1.42 10.17 23.20
CA GLN A 22 -2.85 9.86 23.12
C GLN A 22 -3.45 10.21 21.76
N LYS A 23 -3.13 11.41 21.22
CA LYS A 23 -3.61 11.84 19.90
C LYS A 23 -3.03 11.01 18.76
N GLU A 24 -1.75 10.66 18.84
CA GLU A 24 -1.10 9.79 17.87
C GLU A 24 -1.71 8.37 17.89
N ALA A 25 -1.98 7.82 19.08
CA ALA A 25 -2.65 6.52 19.22
C ALA A 25 -4.10 6.53 18.68
N GLU A 26 -4.85 7.61 18.90
CA GLU A 26 -6.19 7.80 18.35
C GLU A 26 -6.14 7.91 16.83
N ALA A 27 -5.21 8.69 16.29
CA ALA A 27 -5.01 8.81 14.85
C ALA A 27 -4.66 7.47 14.20
N GLN A 28 -3.78 6.69 14.86
CA GLN A 28 -3.41 5.36 14.36
C GLN A 28 -4.61 4.40 14.34
N ARG A 29 -5.43 4.38 15.41
CA ARG A 29 -6.65 3.56 15.44
C ARG A 29 -7.61 3.91 14.30
N LEU A 30 -7.76 5.20 13.97
CA LEU A 30 -8.57 5.62 12.83
C LEU A 30 -7.98 5.11 11.52
N LEU A 31 -6.67 5.17 11.33
CA LEU A 31 -6.01 4.67 10.13
C LEU A 31 -6.12 3.16 10.00
N ASP A 32 -5.99 2.42 11.11
CA ASP A 32 -6.10 0.96 11.14
C ASP A 32 -7.55 0.50 10.84
N SER A 33 -8.57 1.31 11.18
CA SER A 33 -9.97 0.99 10.89
C SER A 33 -10.34 1.05 9.39
N ILE A 34 -9.48 1.62 8.54
CA ILE A 34 -9.75 1.77 7.09
C ILE A 34 -9.86 0.40 6.42
N ASP A 35 -8.96 -0.52 6.78
CA ASP A 35 -8.92 -1.85 6.15
C ASP A 35 -10.18 -2.65 6.52
N ASP A 36 -10.58 -2.66 7.80
CA ASP A 36 -11.81 -3.30 8.28
C ASP A 36 -13.06 -2.70 7.63
N TYR A 37 -13.11 -1.36 7.54
CA TYR A 37 -14.21 -0.67 6.87
C TYR A 37 -14.35 -1.12 5.41
N LEU A 38 -13.23 -1.07 4.66
CA LEU A 38 -13.28 -1.39 3.22
C LEU A 38 -13.60 -2.87 2.97
N LEU A 39 -13.04 -3.78 3.77
CA LEU A 39 -13.36 -5.20 3.72
C LEU A 39 -14.83 -5.46 4.03
N GLY A 40 -15.38 -4.80 5.05
CA GLY A 40 -16.79 -4.91 5.44
C GLY A 40 -17.72 -4.42 4.34
N GLU A 41 -17.45 -3.25 3.75
CA GLU A 41 -18.24 -2.70 2.63
C GLU A 41 -18.22 -3.60 1.38
N LEU A 42 -17.12 -4.30 1.16
CA LEU A 42 -16.96 -5.22 0.04
C LEU A 42 -17.49 -6.64 0.35
N GLY A 43 -17.80 -6.96 1.61
CA GLY A 43 -18.21 -8.31 2.03
C GLY A 43 -17.08 -9.32 1.96
N ILE A 44 -15.83 -8.88 2.14
CA ILE A 44 -14.65 -9.75 2.11
C ILE A 44 -14.35 -10.20 3.55
N THR A 45 -14.44 -11.49 3.81
CA THR A 45 -14.06 -12.09 5.09
C THR A 45 -12.66 -12.69 4.95
N LEU A 46 -11.72 -12.22 5.79
CA LEU A 46 -10.36 -12.74 5.74
C LEU A 46 -10.27 -14.15 6.30
N PRO A 47 -9.45 -15.03 5.69
CA PRO A 47 -9.12 -16.32 6.28
C PRO A 47 -8.32 -16.11 7.57
N LYS A 48 -8.56 -16.95 8.58
CA LYS A 48 -7.80 -16.91 9.84
C LYS A 48 -6.40 -17.46 9.62
N GLU A 49 -5.37 -16.73 10.03
CA GLU A 49 -3.97 -17.14 9.83
C GLU A 49 -3.61 -18.48 10.52
N GLU A 50 -4.31 -18.87 11.58
CA GLU A 50 -4.04 -20.08 12.37
C GLU A 50 -4.61 -21.36 11.76
N GLU A 51 -5.52 -21.28 10.76
CA GLU A 51 -6.19 -22.44 10.16
C GLU A 51 -5.47 -23.00 8.93
N HIS A 52 -4.28 -22.52 8.59
CA HIS A 52 -3.54 -22.90 7.36
C HIS A 52 -2.77 -24.24 7.46
N LEU A 53 -3.02 -25.01 8.49
CA LEU A 53 -2.69 -26.42 8.47
C LEU A 53 -3.73 -27.13 7.58
N PRO A 54 -3.31 -27.91 6.57
CA PRO A 54 -4.24 -28.61 5.70
C PRO A 54 -5.12 -29.56 6.54
N GLN A 55 -6.33 -29.10 6.83
CA GLN A 55 -7.38 -29.96 7.35
C GLN A 55 -7.97 -30.70 6.15
N ASN A 56 -7.50 -31.91 5.91
CA ASN A 56 -8.07 -32.74 4.89
C ASN A 56 -9.39 -33.32 5.37
N THR A 57 -10.48 -32.74 4.88
CA THR A 57 -11.85 -33.18 5.21
C THR A 57 -12.39 -34.26 4.28
N ASP A 58 -11.67 -34.64 3.22
CA ASP A 58 -12.11 -35.66 2.27
C ASP A 58 -11.60 -37.07 2.66
N LYS A 59 -12.43 -37.78 3.38
CA LYS A 59 -12.16 -39.17 3.84
C LYS A 59 -12.11 -40.23 2.71
N ASN A 60 -12.35 -39.87 1.47
CA ASN A 60 -12.53 -40.83 0.37
C ASN A 60 -11.46 -40.78 -0.75
N ASN A 61 -10.38 -40.07 -0.60
CA ASN A 61 -9.36 -39.98 -1.62
C ASN A 61 -8.06 -40.70 -1.20
N SER A 62 -7.40 -41.38 -2.12
CA SER A 62 -6.13 -42.11 -1.96
C SER A 62 -4.93 -41.29 -1.45
N TYR A 63 -5.18 -40.07 -1.00
CA TYR A 63 -4.23 -39.13 -0.40
C TYR A 63 -4.00 -39.32 1.11
N ASN A 64 -4.60 -40.33 1.75
CA ASN A 64 -4.47 -40.58 3.19
C ASN A 64 -3.01 -40.81 3.64
N LEU A 65 -2.13 -41.29 2.78
CA LEU A 65 -0.72 -41.49 3.08
C LEU A 65 0.07 -40.15 3.20
N VAL A 66 -0.45 -39.07 2.62
CA VAL A 66 0.23 -37.78 2.65
C VAL A 66 -0.15 -37.00 3.93
N ASN A 67 -1.37 -37.22 4.46
CA ASN A 67 -1.90 -36.46 5.60
C ASN A 67 -1.20 -36.74 6.93
N ASP A 68 -0.64 -37.93 7.09
CA ASP A 68 0.13 -38.28 8.28
C ASP A 68 1.59 -37.80 8.23
N ASN A 69 2.02 -37.27 7.09
CA ASN A 69 3.36 -36.74 6.97
C ASN A 69 3.51 -35.46 7.82
N PRO A 70 4.52 -35.40 8.71
CA PRO A 70 4.77 -34.21 9.53
C PRO A 70 4.99 -32.91 8.74
N LEU A 71 5.45 -33.00 7.50
CA LEU A 71 5.66 -31.84 6.62
C LEU A 71 4.34 -31.27 6.10
N VAL A 72 3.32 -32.11 5.86
CA VAL A 72 1.96 -31.69 5.52
C VAL A 72 1.33 -31.00 6.71
N LYS A 73 1.41 -31.63 7.91
CA LYS A 73 0.89 -31.04 9.16
C LYS A 73 1.52 -29.69 9.51
N LYS A 74 2.75 -29.43 9.04
CA LYS A 74 3.44 -28.13 9.21
C LYS A 74 3.19 -27.15 8.05
N GLY A 75 2.29 -27.46 7.12
CA GLY A 75 2.01 -26.61 5.94
C GLY A 75 3.19 -26.54 4.93
N ARG A 76 4.18 -27.42 5.05
CA ARG A 76 5.37 -27.45 4.16
C ARG A 76 5.20 -28.31 2.92
N LEU A 77 4.17 -29.14 2.89
CA LEU A 77 3.83 -29.98 1.75
C LEU A 77 2.34 -29.84 1.46
N PHE A 78 1.99 -29.55 0.21
CA PHE A 78 0.61 -29.50 -0.28
C PHE A 78 0.55 -30.10 -1.68
N LEU A 79 -0.64 -30.49 -2.10
CA LEU A 79 -0.89 -31.08 -3.41
C LEU A 79 -1.64 -30.07 -4.28
N THR A 80 -1.27 -30.00 -5.55
CA THR A 80 -2.00 -29.24 -6.58
C THR A 80 -2.16 -30.10 -7.83
N ASN A 81 -3.16 -29.79 -8.66
CA ASN A 81 -3.38 -30.52 -9.90
C ASN A 81 -2.34 -30.11 -10.95
N LEU A 82 -1.89 -31.09 -11.75
CA LEU A 82 -0.93 -30.82 -12.83
C LEU A 82 -1.45 -29.76 -13.83
N SER A 83 -2.76 -29.74 -14.07
CA SER A 83 -3.42 -28.73 -14.92
C SER A 83 -3.31 -27.29 -14.38
N GLU A 84 -3.11 -27.12 -13.08
CA GLU A 84 -2.93 -25.81 -12.44
C GLU A 84 -1.52 -25.28 -12.58
N VAL A 85 -0.52 -26.15 -12.73
CA VAL A 85 0.89 -25.80 -12.84
C VAL A 85 1.43 -25.85 -14.27
N THR A 86 0.78 -26.60 -15.18
CA THR A 86 1.22 -26.74 -16.57
C THR A 86 1.22 -25.37 -17.28
N GLY A 87 2.40 -24.96 -17.77
CA GLY A 87 2.59 -23.66 -18.44
C GLY A 87 2.55 -22.44 -17.52
N LYS A 88 2.56 -22.65 -16.19
CA LYS A 88 2.56 -21.62 -15.15
C LYS A 88 3.80 -21.75 -14.25
N ARG A 89 3.82 -20.96 -13.18
CA ARG A 89 4.88 -21.01 -12.15
C ARG A 89 4.84 -22.35 -11.42
N ILE A 90 6.00 -22.79 -10.95
CA ILE A 90 6.16 -24.08 -10.22
C ILE A 90 6.63 -23.83 -8.78
N ASP A 91 6.81 -22.56 -8.36
CA ASP A 91 7.26 -22.27 -6.99
C ASP A 91 6.15 -22.59 -5.96
N PRO A 92 6.50 -23.31 -4.88
CA PRO A 92 5.52 -23.80 -3.90
C PRO A 92 4.76 -22.67 -3.20
N ASP A 93 5.42 -21.56 -2.88
CA ASP A 93 4.81 -20.44 -2.16
C ASP A 93 3.64 -19.84 -2.94
N TYR A 94 3.73 -19.83 -4.27
CA TYR A 94 2.66 -19.35 -5.15
C TYR A 94 1.36 -20.15 -4.99
N TYR A 95 1.44 -21.45 -4.67
CA TYR A 95 0.30 -22.37 -4.52
C TYR A 95 -0.08 -22.62 -3.07
N SER A 96 0.46 -21.86 -2.13
CA SER A 96 0.08 -21.94 -0.71
C SER A 96 -1.44 -21.82 -0.55
N ILE A 97 -2.00 -22.69 0.29
CA ILE A 97 -3.44 -22.72 0.63
C ILE A 97 -3.91 -21.33 1.08
N TYR A 98 -3.12 -20.65 1.86
CA TYR A 98 -3.41 -19.28 2.33
C TYR A 98 -3.74 -18.31 1.18
N TYR A 99 -2.93 -18.28 0.12
CA TYR A 99 -3.21 -17.43 -1.03
C TYR A 99 -4.46 -17.84 -1.80
N MET A 100 -4.74 -19.14 -1.86
CA MET A 100 -5.97 -19.63 -2.50
C MET A 100 -7.21 -19.21 -1.72
N GLU A 101 -7.13 -19.21 -0.38
CA GLU A 101 -8.22 -18.74 0.48
C GLU A 101 -8.43 -17.22 0.38
N ILE A 102 -7.35 -16.44 0.29
CA ILE A 102 -7.45 -15.00 0.01
C ILE A 102 -8.20 -14.77 -1.31
N ILE A 103 -7.84 -15.49 -2.38
CA ILE A 103 -8.49 -15.35 -3.68
C ILE A 103 -9.98 -15.69 -3.56
N LYS A 104 -10.33 -16.81 -2.91
CA LYS A 104 -11.73 -17.21 -2.67
C LYS A 104 -12.49 -16.15 -1.86
N SER A 105 -11.86 -15.57 -0.83
CA SER A 105 -12.47 -14.49 -0.04
C SER A 105 -12.78 -13.27 -0.90
N ILE A 106 -11.89 -12.88 -1.80
CA ILE A 106 -12.12 -11.77 -2.74
C ILE A 106 -13.24 -12.12 -3.73
N GLU A 107 -13.25 -13.34 -4.27
CA GLU A 107 -14.28 -13.82 -5.19
C GLU A 107 -15.66 -13.94 -4.52
N GLY A 108 -15.69 -14.14 -3.20
CA GLY A 108 -16.90 -14.14 -2.36
C GLY A 108 -17.43 -12.75 -2.01
N SER A 109 -16.85 -11.68 -2.52
CA SER A 109 -17.30 -10.29 -2.33
C SER A 109 -18.78 -10.10 -2.72
N TYR A 110 -19.46 -9.13 -2.10
CA TYR A 110 -20.82 -8.71 -2.49
C TYR A 110 -20.91 -8.22 -3.94
N TYR A 111 -19.79 -7.84 -4.53
CA TYR A 111 -19.72 -7.29 -5.87
C TYR A 111 -18.98 -8.23 -6.81
N LYS A 112 -19.38 -8.21 -8.09
CA LYS A 112 -18.68 -8.97 -9.12
C LYS A 112 -17.19 -8.61 -9.14
N THR A 113 -16.34 -9.62 -9.17
CA THR A 113 -14.89 -9.44 -9.33
C THR A 113 -14.48 -9.52 -10.79
N GLU A 114 -13.58 -8.63 -11.16
CA GLU A 114 -13.03 -8.56 -12.52
C GLU A 114 -11.55 -8.16 -12.45
N THR A 115 -10.78 -8.49 -13.48
CA THR A 115 -9.38 -8.11 -13.51
C THR A 115 -9.18 -6.60 -13.63
N ILE A 116 -8.13 -6.06 -12.98
CA ILE A 116 -7.74 -4.64 -13.09
C ILE A 116 -7.60 -4.23 -14.55
N GLY A 117 -7.02 -5.12 -15.40
CA GLY A 117 -6.75 -4.82 -16.81
C GLY A 117 -7.98 -4.53 -17.67
N LYS A 118 -9.19 -4.93 -17.20
CA LYS A 118 -10.43 -4.58 -17.88
C LYS A 118 -10.76 -3.08 -17.75
N TYR A 119 -10.36 -2.47 -16.63
CA TYR A 119 -10.72 -1.09 -16.28
C TYR A 119 -9.55 -0.12 -16.32
N CYS A 120 -8.31 -0.62 -16.36
CA CYS A 120 -7.12 0.21 -16.27
C CYS A 120 -6.14 -0.11 -17.39
N GLY A 121 -5.41 0.91 -17.82
CA GLY A 121 -4.17 0.77 -18.58
C GLY A 121 -2.97 0.70 -17.65
N PHE A 122 -1.86 0.13 -18.14
CA PHE A 122 -0.60 0.08 -17.43
C PHE A 122 0.55 0.59 -18.31
N ILE A 123 1.39 1.45 -17.73
CA ILE A 123 2.59 1.99 -18.39
C ILE A 123 3.77 1.74 -17.44
N SER A 124 4.75 0.95 -17.88
CA SER A 124 6.04 0.83 -17.16
C SER A 124 6.88 2.07 -17.42
N GLY A 125 7.58 2.54 -16.38
CA GLY A 125 8.48 3.68 -16.48
C GLY A 125 9.68 3.42 -17.40
N TYR A 126 10.37 4.48 -17.78
CA TYR A 126 11.54 4.44 -18.67
C TYR A 126 12.85 4.47 -17.90
N ALA A 127 13.88 3.83 -18.46
CA ALA A 127 15.22 3.77 -17.85
C ALA A 127 16.02 5.05 -18.21
N PHE A 128 15.74 6.14 -17.50
CA PHE A 128 16.55 7.36 -17.65
C PHE A 128 17.96 7.16 -17.07
N SER A 129 18.97 7.64 -17.79
CA SER A 129 20.35 7.58 -17.32
C SER A 129 20.57 8.53 -16.16
N SER A 130 21.30 8.11 -15.14
CA SER A 130 21.70 9.02 -14.05
C SER A 130 22.62 10.16 -14.53
N ASN A 131 23.27 10.00 -15.69
CA ASN A 131 24.08 11.04 -16.29
C ASN A 131 23.23 12.21 -16.83
N ASP A 132 21.92 11.98 -17.03
CA ASP A 132 21.00 13.00 -17.50
C ASP A 132 20.37 13.80 -16.35
N TYR A 133 20.66 13.43 -15.09
CA TYR A 133 20.12 14.12 -13.93
C TYR A 133 20.79 15.47 -13.74
N ILE A 134 19.99 16.51 -13.50
CA ILE A 134 20.45 17.89 -13.33
C ILE A 134 20.00 18.45 -11.97
N GLY A 135 20.62 19.53 -11.54
CA GLY A 135 20.37 20.09 -10.20
C GLY A 135 18.97 20.69 -10.03
N GLN A 136 18.41 21.31 -11.10
CA GLN A 136 17.10 21.95 -11.06
C GLN A 136 16.48 22.04 -12.46
N SER A 137 15.16 21.79 -12.57
CA SER A 137 14.36 21.90 -13.78
C SER A 137 12.87 21.96 -13.44
N ASP A 138 12.03 22.19 -14.46
CA ASP A 138 10.57 22.03 -14.37
C ASP A 138 10.11 20.60 -14.73
N CYS A 139 11.02 19.68 -15.06
CA CYS A 139 10.73 18.28 -15.35
C CYS A 139 11.24 17.39 -14.21
N ILE A 140 10.32 16.83 -13.43
CA ILE A 140 10.62 15.96 -12.28
C ILE A 140 10.67 14.50 -12.74
N LEU A 141 11.65 13.76 -12.27
CA LEU A 141 11.70 12.31 -12.41
C LEU A 141 11.13 11.65 -11.16
N ILE A 142 9.98 11.01 -11.30
CA ILE A 142 9.40 10.20 -10.23
C ILE A 142 10.16 8.87 -10.16
N THR A 143 10.83 8.68 -9.04
CA THR A 143 11.59 7.47 -8.72
C THR A 143 10.87 6.61 -7.69
N ILE A 144 11.40 5.44 -7.39
CA ILE A 144 10.81 4.55 -6.39
C ILE A 144 10.74 5.16 -4.98
N LYS A 145 11.64 6.10 -4.65
CA LYS A 145 11.66 6.81 -3.36
C LYS A 145 10.44 7.71 -3.17
N ASN A 146 9.88 8.20 -4.27
CA ASN A 146 8.73 9.10 -4.25
C ASN A 146 7.41 8.34 -4.02
N ILE A 147 7.39 7.00 -4.21
CA ILE A 147 6.17 6.20 -4.11
C ILE A 147 6.02 5.65 -2.69
N LEU A 148 5.12 6.26 -1.93
CA LEU A 148 4.77 5.83 -0.59
C LEU A 148 3.35 5.21 -0.57
N LYS A 149 3.00 4.51 0.50
CA LYS A 149 1.63 3.99 0.68
C LYS A 149 0.66 5.18 0.69
N ASN A 150 -0.27 5.19 -0.27
CA ASN A 150 -1.35 6.16 -0.46
C ASN A 150 -0.95 7.55 -1.03
N ILE A 151 0.32 7.89 -1.15
CA ILE A 151 0.75 9.22 -1.60
C ILE A 151 2.03 9.14 -2.43
N ILE A 152 2.16 10.06 -3.38
CA ILE A 152 3.44 10.35 -4.05
C ILE A 152 4.01 11.62 -3.43
N THR A 153 5.20 11.50 -2.83
CA THR A 153 5.91 12.65 -2.25
C THR A 153 6.85 13.30 -3.25
N LEU A 154 6.88 14.62 -3.25
CA LEU A 154 7.82 15.43 -4.03
C LEU A 154 8.81 16.21 -3.13
N GLU A 155 9.03 15.75 -1.90
CA GLU A 155 9.98 16.38 -0.97
C GLU A 155 11.42 16.23 -1.47
N GLU A 156 11.77 15.05 -1.99
CA GLU A 156 13.07 14.80 -2.64
C GLU A 156 12.85 14.72 -4.15
N LYS A 157 13.18 15.79 -4.86
CA LYS A 157 13.03 15.86 -6.31
C LYS A 157 14.33 15.46 -7.02
N THR A 158 14.19 14.62 -8.04
CA THR A 158 15.20 14.37 -9.06
C THR A 158 14.75 15.05 -10.33
N PHE A 159 15.63 15.75 -11.03
CA PHE A 159 15.26 16.52 -12.21
C PHE A 159 15.90 15.98 -13.47
N LEU A 160 15.16 16.07 -14.57
CA LEU A 160 15.61 15.83 -15.94
C LEU A 160 15.58 17.14 -16.73
N PRO A 161 16.33 17.27 -17.85
CA PRO A 161 16.22 18.41 -18.74
C PRO A 161 14.76 18.65 -19.18
N SER A 162 14.29 19.88 -19.20
CA SER A 162 12.90 20.26 -19.50
C SER A 162 12.37 19.66 -20.81
N GLN A 163 13.22 19.56 -21.82
CA GLN A 163 12.88 18.98 -23.12
C GLN A 163 12.47 17.49 -23.04
N TYR A 164 12.91 16.76 -21.99
CA TYR A 164 12.56 15.34 -21.85
C TYR A 164 11.07 15.12 -21.66
N TYR A 165 10.36 16.07 -21.08
CA TYR A 165 8.91 15.98 -20.93
C TYR A 165 8.20 15.88 -22.30
N GLU A 166 8.70 16.58 -23.31
CA GLU A 166 8.17 16.50 -24.66
C GLU A 166 8.72 15.30 -25.46
N MET A 167 9.99 14.92 -25.20
CA MET A 167 10.62 13.79 -25.88
C MET A 167 10.05 12.43 -25.45
N TYR A 168 9.52 12.32 -24.22
CA TYR A 168 9.04 11.07 -23.63
C TYR A 168 7.56 11.11 -23.24
N PRO A 169 6.62 11.44 -24.15
CA PRO A 169 5.21 11.68 -23.81
C PRO A 169 4.51 10.45 -23.24
N LYS A 170 4.95 9.24 -23.61
CA LYS A 170 4.40 7.98 -23.11
C LYS A 170 4.59 7.81 -21.59
N PHE A 171 5.65 8.39 -21.02
CA PHE A 171 6.02 8.19 -19.63
C PHE A 171 5.63 9.37 -18.73
N ARG A 172 4.85 10.31 -19.26
CA ARG A 172 4.29 11.42 -18.49
C ARG A 172 3.37 10.90 -17.40
N VAL A 173 3.60 11.38 -16.19
CA VAL A 173 2.70 11.17 -15.06
C VAL A 173 1.68 12.31 -15.08
N LEU A 174 0.41 11.95 -15.03
CA LEU A 174 -0.70 12.89 -15.04
C LEU A 174 -1.34 12.93 -13.65
N GLU A 175 -1.99 14.06 -13.34
CA GLU A 175 -2.77 14.19 -12.12
C GLU A 175 -3.80 13.05 -12.02
N ASN A 176 -3.96 12.49 -10.83
CA ASN A 176 -4.78 11.32 -10.51
C ASN A 176 -4.29 9.98 -11.09
N ASP A 177 -3.10 9.90 -11.69
CA ASP A 177 -2.49 8.60 -11.96
C ASP A 177 -2.15 7.88 -10.65
N LEU A 178 -2.37 6.56 -10.60
CA LEU A 178 -1.81 5.72 -9.57
C LEU A 178 -0.42 5.24 -9.98
N LEU A 179 0.54 5.43 -9.09
CA LEU A 179 1.89 4.93 -9.29
C LEU A 179 2.14 3.75 -8.34
N ILE A 180 2.74 2.70 -8.88
CA ILE A 180 3.10 1.49 -8.12
C ILE A 180 4.59 1.24 -8.19
N ALA A 181 5.19 0.93 -7.04
CA ALA A 181 6.55 0.44 -6.97
C ALA A 181 6.60 -1.03 -7.38
N MET A 182 7.47 -1.40 -8.33
CA MET A 182 7.49 -2.74 -8.92
C MET A 182 8.65 -3.60 -8.44
N THR A 183 9.57 -3.07 -7.63
CA THR A 183 10.78 -3.79 -7.20
C THR A 183 11.19 -3.46 -5.78
N GLY A 184 12.01 -4.34 -5.18
CA GLY A 184 12.70 -4.09 -3.90
C GLY A 184 11.77 -4.08 -2.69
N ALA A 185 12.24 -3.49 -1.58
CA ALA A 185 11.51 -3.47 -0.30
C ALA A 185 10.20 -2.67 -0.33
N THR A 186 9.98 -1.88 -1.36
CA THR A 186 8.77 -1.04 -1.53
C THR A 186 7.78 -1.62 -2.53
N ILE A 187 8.08 -2.83 -3.08
CA ILE A 187 7.21 -3.49 -4.06
C ILE A 187 5.75 -3.50 -3.58
N GLY A 188 4.84 -3.19 -4.49
CA GLY A 188 3.41 -3.19 -4.24
C GLY A 188 2.86 -1.90 -3.63
N LYS A 189 3.67 -1.00 -3.07
CA LYS A 189 3.16 0.29 -2.57
C LYS A 189 2.55 1.08 -3.71
N VAL A 190 1.33 1.55 -3.49
CA VAL A 190 0.58 2.36 -4.46
C VAL A 190 0.30 3.73 -3.86
N GLY A 191 0.63 4.78 -4.60
CA GLY A 191 0.31 6.16 -4.26
C GLY A 191 -0.39 6.87 -5.42
N ILE A 192 -1.19 7.89 -5.09
CA ILE A 192 -1.82 8.76 -6.09
C ILE A 192 -0.95 10.01 -6.32
N TYR A 193 -0.81 10.38 -7.58
CA TYR A 193 -0.11 11.59 -7.98
C TYR A 193 -1.08 12.77 -8.01
N ASN A 194 -0.98 13.64 -7.00
CA ASN A 194 -1.83 14.82 -6.82
C ASN A 194 -1.04 16.11 -7.09
N SER A 195 -0.42 16.21 -8.27
CA SER A 195 0.32 17.40 -8.66
C SER A 195 0.14 17.66 -10.15
N CYS A 196 0.19 18.92 -10.55
CA CYS A 196 0.21 19.35 -11.94
C CYS A 196 1.64 19.61 -12.46
N GLU A 197 2.69 19.31 -11.65
CA GLU A 197 4.07 19.48 -12.09
C GLU A 197 4.42 18.50 -13.21
N LYS A 198 5.19 18.96 -14.19
CA LYS A 198 5.67 18.12 -15.29
C LYS A 198 6.52 16.99 -14.74
N SER A 199 6.04 15.76 -14.83
CA SER A 199 6.72 14.60 -14.27
C SER A 199 6.80 13.45 -15.25
N LEU A 200 7.93 12.75 -15.22
CA LEU A 200 8.19 11.51 -15.96
C LEU A 200 8.40 10.36 -14.98
N LEU A 201 8.01 9.15 -15.36
CA LEU A 201 8.16 7.96 -14.51
C LEU A 201 9.44 7.20 -14.84
N ASN A 202 10.26 6.97 -13.80
CA ASN A 202 11.47 6.15 -13.91
C ASN A 202 11.15 4.65 -13.96
N GLN A 203 12.06 3.85 -14.54
CA GLN A 203 12.01 2.39 -14.52
C GLN A 203 11.74 1.82 -13.12
N ARG A 204 11.28 0.57 -13.05
CA ARG A 204 10.92 -0.13 -11.81
C ARG A 204 9.68 0.41 -11.10
N ASN A 205 8.98 1.32 -11.76
CA ASN A 205 7.69 1.84 -11.34
C ASN A 205 6.69 1.70 -12.47
N GLY A 206 5.40 1.68 -12.14
CA GLY A 206 4.31 1.61 -13.10
C GLY A 206 3.26 2.67 -12.86
N ILE A 207 2.63 3.14 -13.95
CA ILE A 207 1.41 3.94 -13.90
C ILE A 207 0.23 3.01 -14.12
N ILE A 208 -0.71 3.01 -13.19
CA ILE A 208 -2.04 2.40 -13.34
C ILE A 208 -3.00 3.53 -13.64
N ARG A 209 -3.48 3.61 -14.87
CA ARG A 209 -4.39 4.68 -15.31
C ARG A 209 -5.80 4.14 -15.46
N SER A 210 -6.68 4.55 -14.57
CA SER A 210 -8.08 4.14 -14.59
C SER A 210 -8.83 4.77 -15.77
N LYS A 211 -9.77 4.01 -16.33
CA LYS A 211 -10.73 4.47 -17.34
C LYS A 211 -12.08 4.82 -16.71
N ASN A 212 -12.57 3.96 -15.85
CA ASN A 212 -13.94 4.02 -15.33
C ASN A 212 -14.05 3.63 -13.84
N LEU A 213 -12.93 3.58 -13.09
CA LEU A 213 -12.96 3.35 -11.64
C LEU A 213 -12.57 4.62 -10.90
N ASN A 214 -13.12 4.80 -9.71
CA ASN A 214 -12.62 5.81 -8.80
C ASN A 214 -11.17 5.48 -8.40
N THR A 215 -10.25 6.39 -8.67
CA THR A 215 -8.81 6.19 -8.45
C THR A 215 -8.47 6.04 -6.96
N PHE A 216 -9.14 6.79 -6.08
CA PHE A 216 -8.95 6.67 -4.63
C PHE A 216 -9.47 5.33 -4.09
N TYR A 217 -10.62 4.83 -4.60
CA TYR A 217 -11.09 3.50 -4.29
C TYR A 217 -10.04 2.44 -4.66
N LEU A 218 -9.54 2.48 -5.91
CA LEU A 218 -8.55 1.53 -6.40
C LEU A 218 -7.23 1.60 -5.61
N MET A 219 -6.76 2.80 -5.29
CA MET A 219 -5.57 3.00 -4.46
C MET A 219 -5.74 2.35 -3.08
N ASN A 220 -6.84 2.62 -2.41
CA ASN A 220 -7.11 2.07 -1.09
C ASN A 220 -7.21 0.54 -1.13
N LEU A 221 -7.91 0.00 -2.13
CA LEU A 221 -8.06 -1.42 -2.33
C LEU A 221 -6.69 -2.11 -2.52
N LEU A 222 -5.84 -1.59 -3.42
CA LEU A 222 -4.52 -2.17 -3.70
C LEU A 222 -3.56 -2.05 -2.51
N ASN A 223 -3.79 -1.11 -1.59
CA ASN A 223 -3.00 -0.96 -0.37
C ASN A 223 -3.54 -1.76 0.83
N LEU A 224 -4.67 -2.49 0.71
CA LEU A 224 -5.07 -3.47 1.71
C LEU A 224 -4.02 -4.58 1.84
N ASP A 225 -3.82 -5.09 3.05
CA ASP A 225 -2.83 -6.14 3.32
C ASP A 225 -3.02 -7.37 2.43
N ILE A 226 -4.26 -7.81 2.20
CA ILE A 226 -4.58 -8.94 1.31
C ILE A 226 -4.13 -8.71 -0.13
N TYR A 227 -4.27 -7.50 -0.66
CA TYR A 227 -3.83 -7.16 -2.01
C TYR A 227 -2.31 -7.01 -2.09
N GLN A 228 -1.69 -6.47 -1.05
CA GLN A 228 -0.23 -6.43 -0.93
C GLN A 228 0.35 -7.84 -0.91
N LYS A 229 -0.25 -8.77 -0.18
CA LYS A 229 0.12 -10.20 -0.19
C LYS A 229 -0.04 -10.83 -1.59
N LEU A 230 -1.12 -10.54 -2.31
CA LEU A 230 -1.30 -11.01 -3.70
C LEU A 230 -0.29 -10.42 -4.67
N ILE A 231 0.07 -9.15 -4.53
CA ILE A 231 1.12 -8.51 -5.33
C ILE A 231 2.46 -9.20 -5.07
N LEU A 232 2.81 -9.44 -3.80
CA LEU A 232 4.03 -10.15 -3.42
C LEU A 232 4.03 -11.59 -3.93
N ARG A 233 2.91 -12.31 -3.82
CA ARG A 233 2.73 -13.66 -4.39
C ARG A 233 3.05 -13.69 -5.89
N ASN A 234 2.61 -12.68 -6.64
CA ASN A 234 2.81 -12.59 -8.08
C ASN A 234 4.21 -12.06 -8.47
N SER A 235 4.99 -11.59 -7.50
CA SER A 235 6.36 -11.15 -7.76
C SER A 235 7.30 -12.32 -8.02
N VAL A 236 8.35 -12.09 -8.80
CA VAL A 236 9.36 -13.09 -9.16
C VAL A 236 10.73 -12.61 -8.68
N GLY A 237 11.53 -13.54 -8.16
CA GLY A 237 12.90 -13.27 -7.73
C GLY A 237 13.07 -13.33 -6.20
N GLY A 238 14.18 -13.94 -5.74
CA GLY A 238 14.49 -14.10 -4.31
C GLY A 238 14.74 -12.76 -3.60
N ALA A 239 16.02 -12.38 -3.42
CA ALA A 239 16.39 -11.16 -2.68
C ALA A 239 15.93 -9.82 -3.32
N GLN A 240 15.64 -9.82 -4.63
CA GLN A 240 15.07 -8.66 -5.34
C GLN A 240 13.79 -9.08 -6.08
N SER A 241 12.69 -9.18 -5.35
CA SER A 241 11.39 -9.45 -5.96
C SER A 241 11.01 -8.36 -6.97
N ASN A 242 10.40 -8.76 -8.08
CA ASN A 242 9.93 -7.88 -9.14
C ASN A 242 8.55 -8.35 -9.63
N ILE A 243 7.64 -7.42 -9.86
CA ILE A 243 6.32 -7.69 -10.45
C ILE A 243 6.17 -6.97 -11.79
N SER A 244 5.61 -7.65 -12.79
CA SER A 244 5.34 -7.01 -14.07
C SER A 244 3.96 -6.37 -14.13
N GLY A 245 3.79 -5.39 -15.03
CA GLY A 245 2.48 -4.79 -15.28
C GLY A 245 1.42 -5.79 -15.72
N LYS A 246 1.83 -6.89 -16.38
CA LYS A 246 0.90 -7.96 -16.78
C LYS A 246 0.35 -8.70 -15.59
N GLU A 247 1.17 -9.00 -14.57
CA GLU A 247 0.71 -9.64 -13.33
C GLU A 247 -0.20 -8.71 -12.53
N ILE A 248 0.11 -7.41 -12.45
CA ILE A 248 -0.75 -6.42 -11.78
C ILE A 248 -2.13 -6.35 -12.46
N LEU A 249 -2.16 -6.30 -13.79
CA LEU A 249 -3.42 -6.23 -14.54
C LEU A 249 -4.28 -7.50 -14.45
N LYS A 250 -3.72 -8.64 -14.06
CA LYS A 250 -4.45 -9.91 -13.84
C LYS A 250 -5.08 -10.03 -12.46
N ILE A 251 -4.76 -9.14 -11.52
CA ILE A 251 -5.33 -9.19 -10.17
C ILE A 251 -6.83 -8.93 -10.26
N ASN A 252 -7.62 -9.81 -9.64
CA ASN A 252 -9.07 -9.66 -9.53
C ASN A 252 -9.41 -8.68 -8.42
N ILE A 253 -10.33 -7.76 -8.70
CA ILE A 253 -10.83 -6.76 -7.75
C ILE A 253 -12.36 -6.70 -7.79
N PRO A 254 -13.04 -6.46 -6.66
CA PRO A 254 -14.47 -6.17 -6.66
C PRO A 254 -14.77 -4.88 -7.42
N ILE A 255 -15.90 -4.88 -8.13
CA ILE A 255 -16.33 -3.72 -8.94
C ILE A 255 -17.71 -3.25 -8.44
N PRO A 256 -17.77 -2.50 -7.33
CA PRO A 256 -18.99 -1.83 -6.90
C PRO A 256 -19.47 -0.81 -7.94
N PRO A 257 -20.73 -0.40 -7.93
CA PRO A 257 -21.19 0.76 -8.69
C PRO A 257 -20.33 2.00 -8.37
N LEU A 258 -20.13 2.89 -9.36
CA LEU A 258 -19.23 4.05 -9.21
C LEU A 258 -19.64 4.95 -8.04
N GLU A 259 -20.94 5.09 -7.79
CA GLU A 259 -21.48 5.82 -6.64
C GLU A 259 -20.93 5.24 -5.31
N LYS A 260 -20.97 3.91 -5.17
CA LYS A 260 -20.47 3.21 -3.99
C LYS A 260 -18.94 3.32 -3.84
N GLN A 261 -18.20 3.28 -4.96
CA GLN A 261 -16.76 3.55 -4.95
C GLN A 261 -16.46 4.98 -4.44
N ASN A 262 -17.25 5.97 -4.87
CA ASN A 262 -17.13 7.36 -4.44
C ASN A 262 -17.45 7.53 -2.95
N GLU A 263 -18.50 6.87 -2.45
CA GLU A 263 -18.82 6.86 -1.01
C GLU A 263 -17.68 6.32 -0.17
N MET A 264 -17.16 5.14 -0.53
CA MET A 264 -16.04 4.51 0.19
C MET A 264 -14.79 5.40 0.14
N ALA A 265 -14.43 5.93 -1.01
CA ALA A 265 -13.30 6.82 -1.18
C ALA A 265 -13.43 8.10 -0.33
N THR A 266 -14.63 8.69 -0.29
CA THR A 266 -14.92 9.88 0.51
C THR A 266 -14.82 9.58 2.00
N HIS A 267 -15.41 8.48 2.46
CA HIS A 267 -15.36 8.08 3.87
C HIS A 267 -13.92 7.85 4.34
N ILE A 268 -13.11 7.12 3.57
CA ILE A 268 -11.69 6.90 3.87
C ILE A 268 -10.90 8.21 3.89
N SER A 269 -11.19 9.12 2.96
CA SER A 269 -10.56 10.45 2.95
C SER A 269 -10.89 11.25 4.22
N GLN A 270 -12.13 11.17 4.71
CA GLN A 270 -12.53 11.79 5.97
C GLN A 270 -11.80 11.18 7.18
N ILE A 271 -11.66 9.84 7.24
CA ILE A 271 -10.89 9.17 8.29
C ILE A 271 -9.45 9.67 8.29
N ARG A 272 -8.78 9.70 7.14
CA ARG A 272 -7.40 10.21 7.02
C ARG A 272 -7.27 11.67 7.41
N SER A 273 -8.23 12.50 7.01
CA SER A 273 -8.24 13.92 7.39
C SER A 273 -8.32 14.08 8.90
N LYS A 274 -9.23 13.35 9.59
CA LYS A 274 -9.32 13.35 11.04
C LYS A 274 -8.03 12.89 11.71
N ALA A 275 -7.43 11.80 11.23
CA ALA A 275 -6.16 11.30 11.74
C ALA A 275 -5.03 12.33 11.60
N ASN A 276 -4.93 13.00 10.44
CA ASN A 276 -3.94 14.04 10.21
C ASN A 276 -4.14 15.25 11.15
N VAL A 277 -5.39 15.67 11.40
CA VAL A 277 -5.70 16.74 12.36
C VAL A 277 -5.23 16.35 13.77
N LEU A 278 -5.49 15.10 14.20
CA LEU A 278 -5.03 14.62 15.51
C LEU A 278 -3.51 14.61 15.62
N MET A 279 -2.81 14.12 14.60
CA MET A 279 -1.34 14.13 14.55
C MET A 279 -0.77 15.55 14.64
N GLN A 280 -1.37 16.49 13.90
CA GLN A 280 -0.96 17.88 13.90
C GLN A 280 -1.19 18.54 15.27
N GLN A 281 -2.36 18.34 15.88
CA GLN A 281 -2.66 18.81 17.23
C GLN A 281 -1.70 18.23 18.29
N GLY A 282 -1.27 16.97 18.12
CA GLY A 282 -0.26 16.35 18.99
C GLY A 282 1.09 17.07 18.88
N LYS A 283 1.54 17.37 17.67
CA LYS A 283 2.77 18.14 17.43
C LYS A 283 2.70 19.55 18.01
N GLU A 284 1.60 20.26 17.79
CA GLU A 284 1.38 21.62 18.30
C GLU A 284 1.35 21.65 19.82
N THR A 285 0.74 20.64 20.46
CA THR A 285 0.70 20.53 21.93
C THR A 285 2.12 20.44 22.51
N LEU A 286 2.99 19.63 21.89
CA LEU A 286 4.39 19.51 22.32
C LEU A 286 5.18 20.80 22.07
N GLU A 287 4.97 21.44 20.93
CA GLU A 287 5.68 22.67 20.58
C GLU A 287 5.31 23.85 21.51
N LYS A 288 4.02 24.01 21.83
CA LYS A 288 3.57 24.99 22.84
C LYS A 288 4.20 24.73 24.21
N ALA A 289 4.33 23.45 24.61
CA ALA A 289 4.96 23.11 25.88
C ALA A 289 6.47 23.44 25.86
N LYS A 290 7.18 23.24 24.77
CA LYS A 290 8.59 23.62 24.62
C LYS A 290 8.76 25.15 24.74
N GLN A 291 7.93 25.91 24.05
CA GLN A 291 7.97 27.38 24.12
C GLN A 291 7.70 27.90 25.53
N ALA A 292 6.70 27.32 26.25
CA ALA A 292 6.42 27.66 27.62
C ALA A 292 7.60 27.37 28.57
N VAL A 293 8.29 26.24 28.36
CA VAL A 293 9.49 25.87 29.14
C VAL A 293 10.65 26.82 28.83
N GLU A 294 10.85 27.19 27.57
CA GLU A 294 11.88 28.13 27.16
C GLU A 294 11.68 29.51 27.82
N GLN A 295 10.45 30.03 27.83
CA GLN A 295 10.10 31.26 28.55
C GLN A 295 10.39 31.17 30.05
N MET A 296 10.06 30.03 30.69
CA MET A 296 10.35 29.82 32.13
C MET A 296 11.85 29.79 32.43
N ILE A 297 12.67 29.31 31.50
CA ILE A 297 14.13 29.24 31.67
C ILE A 297 14.78 30.58 31.43
N LEU A 298 14.33 31.30 30.41
CA LEU A 298 14.88 32.61 30.04
C LEU A 298 14.40 33.75 30.94
N GLY A 299 13.38 33.53 31.78
CA GLY A 299 12.89 34.51 32.74
C GLY A 299 12.09 35.65 32.15
N ASN A 300 11.51 35.47 30.96
CA ASN A 300 10.61 36.44 30.30
C ASN A 300 9.14 36.08 30.58
#